data_767743cb402a9e6653d3eab234f34c59
#
_entry.id   767743cb402a9e6653d3eab234f34c59
#
_cell.length_a   1.000
_cell.length_b   1.000
_cell.length_c   1.000
_cell.angle_alpha   90.00
_cell.angle_beta   90.00
_cell.angle_gamma   90.00
#
_symmetry.space_group_name_H-M   'P 1'
#
loop_
_entity.id
_entity.type
_entity.pdbx_description
1 polymer ?
#
loop_
_entity_poly.entity_id
_entity_poly.type
_entity_poly.pdbx_seq_one_letter_code
_entity_poly.pdbx_strand_id
1 'polypeptide(L)'
;GTALSLGSGAAVAGPHGFDLHNVFHGASASMAGTSIAHVEDPVSAIFGNPATLTSYYGGTNFMFGATFYMPRARMIHDGSAGHATQLHGVYVSGSDTAGDGSLAAASQTFDSTSKADVYAVPTIGVTQDLTGLGIPVVLGVGVSATSGIGVDYKHSSNTLGAAAELINLGVNAGVGMSMSPNLDVGVSATITYAMLEAGLTGSGGMTHDIGFRATMGGRYKMGPMTLGAYVQTEQPHEYDNLHVTSLHGSHGDLHLNSTGGMNAQIKCNADGITSERIGVCRQDVRVEQPMNIGIGFAHSGFMNGNLTVMADVTHKAWSEAQFFNEFYEDQEVYSVGLQLKQGNMKWRLGYGYADDPLLETVQEGKHIQTIGGINNSGETYTSPMYGLFMSYFQAMETPVIYKHRITAGFGMESFLGVPFLTLDSHVAFQLEEDKCFGAGQDGLTDAQTRYETGNVARGISLTGSADVAGCAIKDHTKATVSSFHLGGALTWTF
;
A
#
# COMPACT_ATOMS: atom_id res chain seq x y z
N GLY A 1 -23.90 12.52 -21.22
CA GLY A 1 -22.88 11.62 -20.72
C GLY A 1 -22.54 12.03 -19.30
N THR A 2 -23.15 11.41 -18.30
CA THR A 2 -22.73 11.51 -16.90
C THR A 2 -21.50 10.63 -16.77
N ALA A 3 -20.33 11.24 -16.67
CA ALA A 3 -19.14 10.59 -16.16
C ALA A 3 -19.47 10.16 -14.72
N LEU A 4 -19.34 8.86 -14.42
CA LEU A 4 -19.20 8.42 -13.05
C LEU A 4 -17.91 9.09 -12.52
N SER A 5 -18.09 10.14 -11.73
CA SER A 5 -17.02 10.59 -10.87
C SER A 5 -16.85 9.47 -9.83
N LEU A 6 -15.84 8.64 -10.04
CA LEU A 6 -15.27 7.87 -8.94
C LEU A 6 -14.76 8.94 -7.98
N GLY A 7 -15.48 9.13 -6.88
CA GLY A 7 -15.17 10.15 -5.90
C GLY A 7 -13.74 9.97 -5.43
N SER A 8 -12.99 11.05 -5.45
CA SER A 8 -11.65 11.13 -4.88
C SER A 8 -11.76 10.92 -3.37
N GLY A 9 -11.50 9.76 -2.93
CA GLY A 9 -11.52 9.40 -1.54
C GLY A 9 -10.43 8.38 -1.24
N ALA A 10 -9.73 8.56 -0.16
CA ALA A 10 -8.50 7.85 0.18
C ALA A 10 -8.70 6.46 0.81
N ALA A 11 -8.02 5.43 0.36
CA ALA A 11 -8.03 4.07 0.89
C ALA A 11 -6.82 3.82 1.79
N VAL A 12 -7.00 3.25 2.96
CA VAL A 12 -5.89 2.80 3.81
C VAL A 12 -5.61 1.34 3.50
N ALA A 13 -4.34 1.02 3.29
CA ALA A 13 -3.85 -0.32 3.00
C ALA A 13 -4.26 -1.37 4.06
N GLY A 14 -4.31 -2.61 3.65
CA GLY A 14 -4.59 -3.74 4.54
C GLY A 14 -3.32 -4.40 5.09
N PRO A 15 -3.42 -5.57 5.74
CA PRO A 15 -2.25 -6.32 6.22
C PRO A 15 -1.31 -6.75 5.09
N HIS A 16 -1.72 -6.60 3.85
CA HIS A 16 -0.89 -6.79 2.66
C HIS A 16 -0.12 -5.54 2.23
N GLY A 17 -0.06 -4.50 3.07
CA GLY A 17 0.53 -3.23 2.67
C GLY A 17 -0.29 -2.55 1.58
N PHE A 18 0.36 -1.87 0.66
CA PHE A 18 -0.28 -1.26 -0.51
C PHE A 18 -0.74 -2.29 -1.55
N ASP A 19 -0.06 -3.42 -1.64
CA ASP A 19 -0.33 -4.48 -2.61
C ASP A 19 -1.42 -5.41 -2.09
N LEU A 20 -2.58 -5.37 -2.72
CA LEU A 20 -3.82 -6.02 -2.27
C LEU A 20 -3.96 -7.41 -2.89
N HIS A 21 -3.54 -8.44 -2.19
CA HIS A 21 -3.71 -9.81 -2.65
C HIS A 21 -5.12 -10.34 -2.34
N ASN A 22 -5.95 -10.59 -3.34
CA ASN A 22 -7.27 -11.26 -3.27
C ASN A 22 -8.20 -10.92 -2.06
N VAL A 23 -7.90 -9.84 -1.33
CA VAL A 23 -8.63 -9.48 -0.12
C VAL A 23 -9.97 -8.79 -0.38
N PHE A 24 -10.25 -8.45 -1.65
CA PHE A 24 -11.52 -7.86 -2.09
C PHE A 24 -12.29 -8.76 -3.07
N HIS A 25 -11.79 -9.96 -3.37
CA HIS A 25 -12.36 -10.82 -4.40
C HIS A 25 -13.35 -11.81 -3.79
N GLY A 26 -14.59 -11.73 -4.21
CA GLY A 26 -15.67 -12.69 -4.00
C GLY A 26 -15.58 -13.57 -2.78
N ALA A 27 -15.35 -14.85 -2.99
CA ALA A 27 -15.25 -15.85 -1.94
C ALA A 27 -13.95 -15.78 -1.15
N SER A 28 -12.80 -15.47 -1.79
CA SER A 28 -11.50 -15.41 -1.10
C SER A 28 -11.47 -14.33 -0.05
N ALA A 29 -12.13 -13.19 -0.25
CA ALA A 29 -12.21 -12.12 0.72
C ALA A 29 -12.83 -12.57 2.05
N SER A 30 -13.77 -13.54 2.02
CA SER A 30 -14.37 -14.12 3.23
C SER A 30 -13.45 -15.09 3.98
N MET A 31 -12.32 -15.45 3.37
CA MET A 31 -11.30 -16.38 3.87
C MET A 31 -9.92 -15.72 3.98
N ALA A 32 -9.91 -14.43 4.30
CA ALA A 32 -8.70 -13.61 4.45
C ALA A 32 -7.79 -13.57 3.19
N GLY A 33 -8.33 -13.76 1.99
CA GLY A 33 -7.61 -13.74 0.73
C GLY A 33 -6.98 -15.08 0.32
N THR A 34 -7.17 -16.16 1.10
CA THR A 34 -6.60 -17.48 0.76
C THR A 34 -7.07 -17.95 -0.62
N SER A 35 -6.12 -18.30 -1.49
CA SER A 35 -6.39 -18.64 -2.89
C SER A 35 -5.22 -19.29 -3.64
N ILE A 36 -4.08 -19.54 -2.97
CA ILE A 36 -2.86 -19.99 -3.66
C ILE A 36 -2.96 -21.45 -4.09
N ALA A 37 -3.48 -22.32 -3.21
CA ALA A 37 -3.65 -23.74 -3.50
C ALA A 37 -5.06 -24.08 -4.02
N HIS A 38 -6.08 -23.33 -3.58
CA HIS A 38 -7.48 -23.58 -3.88
C HIS A 38 -8.24 -22.26 -4.00
N VAL A 39 -9.13 -22.17 -4.97
CA VAL A 39 -9.96 -21.00 -5.25
C VAL A 39 -11.43 -21.37 -5.29
N GLU A 40 -12.27 -20.43 -4.89
CA GLU A 40 -13.73 -20.56 -4.88
C GLU A 40 -14.42 -19.55 -5.82
N ASP A 41 -13.67 -18.59 -6.36
CA ASP A 41 -14.19 -17.60 -7.30
C ASP A 41 -13.23 -17.34 -8.47
N PRO A 42 -13.77 -16.99 -9.67
CA PRO A 42 -12.98 -16.80 -10.88
C PRO A 42 -11.94 -15.68 -10.78
N VAL A 43 -12.28 -14.58 -10.12
CA VAL A 43 -11.38 -13.40 -10.06
C VAL A 43 -10.16 -13.71 -9.21
N SER A 44 -10.33 -14.48 -8.14
CA SER A 44 -9.18 -14.91 -7.32
C SER A 44 -8.24 -15.86 -8.07
N ALA A 45 -8.74 -16.67 -9.01
CA ALA A 45 -7.89 -17.47 -9.90
C ALA A 45 -7.13 -16.60 -10.91
N ILE A 46 -7.78 -15.54 -11.40
CA ILE A 46 -7.21 -14.64 -12.40
C ILE A 46 -6.07 -13.80 -11.79
N PHE A 47 -6.28 -13.19 -10.61
CA PHE A 47 -5.32 -12.28 -9.99
C PHE A 47 -4.34 -12.94 -9.01
N GLY A 48 -4.63 -14.15 -8.53
CA GLY A 48 -3.78 -14.92 -7.63
C GLY A 48 -2.84 -15.88 -8.38
N ASN A 49 -2.84 -17.13 -7.96
CA ASN A 49 -2.06 -18.19 -8.62
C ASN A 49 -2.73 -18.64 -9.94
N PRO A 50 -2.17 -18.34 -11.13
CA PRO A 50 -2.82 -18.66 -12.41
C PRO A 50 -2.97 -20.16 -12.67
N ALA A 51 -2.24 -21.03 -11.97
CA ALA A 51 -2.46 -22.47 -12.03
C ALA A 51 -3.86 -22.89 -11.54
N THR A 52 -4.49 -22.06 -10.67
CA THR A 52 -5.83 -22.33 -10.15
C THR A 52 -6.94 -22.06 -11.17
N LEU A 53 -6.65 -21.43 -12.31
CA LEU A 53 -7.59 -21.30 -13.44
C LEU A 53 -8.10 -22.67 -13.92
N THR A 54 -7.29 -23.73 -13.77
CA THR A 54 -7.72 -25.11 -14.11
C THR A 54 -8.87 -25.62 -13.25
N SER A 55 -9.25 -24.93 -12.17
CA SER A 55 -10.49 -25.23 -11.42
C SER A 55 -11.75 -24.93 -12.21
N TYR A 56 -11.65 -24.18 -13.30
CA TYR A 56 -12.75 -23.73 -14.14
C TYR A 56 -12.83 -24.47 -15.50
N TYR A 57 -12.25 -25.67 -15.58
CA TYR A 57 -12.54 -26.56 -16.70
C TYR A 57 -14.04 -26.90 -16.73
N GLY A 58 -14.58 -26.98 -17.93
CA GLY A 58 -15.97 -27.41 -18.18
C GLY A 58 -16.96 -26.30 -18.43
N GLY A 59 -16.51 -25.06 -18.71
CA GLY A 59 -17.45 -24.01 -19.07
C GLY A 59 -16.89 -22.59 -19.12
N THR A 60 -17.82 -21.65 -19.18
CA THR A 60 -17.58 -20.23 -19.07
C THR A 60 -18.09 -19.76 -17.72
N ASN A 61 -17.29 -19.02 -16.97
CA ASN A 61 -17.73 -18.38 -15.74
C ASN A 61 -17.57 -16.88 -15.91
N PHE A 62 -18.63 -16.14 -15.59
CA PHE A 62 -18.63 -14.68 -15.53
C PHE A 62 -18.92 -14.25 -14.10
N MET A 63 -18.05 -13.44 -13.52
CA MET A 63 -18.21 -12.89 -12.19
C MET A 63 -18.26 -11.38 -12.25
N PHE A 64 -19.20 -10.81 -11.51
CA PHE A 64 -19.30 -9.37 -11.27
C PHE A 64 -19.58 -9.13 -9.80
N GLY A 65 -18.79 -8.26 -9.18
CA GLY A 65 -18.92 -7.93 -7.77
C GLY A 65 -18.31 -6.57 -7.42
N ALA A 66 -18.50 -6.20 -6.18
CA ALA A 66 -17.84 -5.03 -5.60
C ALA A 66 -17.65 -5.22 -4.10
N THR A 67 -16.60 -4.61 -3.57
CA THR A 67 -16.35 -4.50 -2.14
C THR A 67 -16.31 -3.03 -1.76
N PHE A 68 -17.11 -2.66 -0.77
CA PHE A 68 -17.06 -1.35 -0.14
C PHE A 68 -16.03 -1.40 0.97
N TYR A 69 -15.01 -0.59 0.82
CA TYR A 69 -13.92 -0.46 1.78
C TYR A 69 -14.05 0.85 2.55
N MET A 70 -14.03 0.78 3.87
CA MET A 70 -14.25 1.88 4.80
C MET A 70 -13.06 1.99 5.75
N PRO A 71 -12.01 2.72 5.36
CA PRO A 71 -10.85 2.93 6.20
C PRO A 71 -11.12 3.98 7.28
N ARG A 72 -10.37 3.89 8.36
CA ARG A 72 -10.30 4.91 9.38
C ARG A 72 -8.84 5.07 9.81
N ALA A 73 -8.32 6.27 9.65
CA ALA A 73 -7.00 6.64 10.14
C ALA A 73 -7.11 7.89 11.02
N ARG A 74 -6.50 7.87 12.18
CA ARG A 74 -6.38 9.01 13.10
C ARG A 74 -4.92 9.27 13.38
N MET A 75 -4.57 10.52 13.45
CA MET A 75 -3.24 10.99 13.75
C MET A 75 -3.27 11.94 14.93
N ILE A 76 -2.39 11.69 15.87
CA ILE A 76 -2.11 12.61 16.97
C ILE A 76 -0.64 13.05 16.83
N HIS A 77 -0.40 14.35 16.82
CA HIS A 77 0.94 14.94 16.78
C HIS A 77 1.09 15.98 17.86
N ASP A 78 2.17 15.91 18.62
CA ASP A 78 2.55 16.94 19.59
C ASP A 78 3.77 17.71 19.12
N GLY A 79 3.54 18.91 18.61
CA GLY A 79 4.58 19.84 18.19
C GLY A 79 5.11 20.75 19.30
N SER A 80 4.64 20.59 20.55
CA SER A 80 4.99 21.49 21.66
C SER A 80 6.48 21.50 22.00
N ALA A 81 7.21 20.47 21.63
CA ALA A 81 8.63 20.33 21.86
C ALA A 81 9.53 21.03 20.83
N GLY A 82 8.97 21.82 19.92
CA GLY A 82 9.74 22.50 18.87
C GLY A 82 10.25 21.60 17.75
N HIS A 83 9.94 20.31 17.79
CA HIS A 83 10.41 19.33 16.80
C HIS A 83 9.71 19.45 15.45
N ALA A 84 8.49 19.94 15.45
CA ALA A 84 7.71 20.10 14.24
C ALA A 84 8.32 21.12 13.27
N THR A 85 9.08 22.07 13.74
CA THR A 85 9.81 23.03 12.88
C THR A 85 10.77 22.36 11.91
N GLN A 86 11.19 21.17 12.25
CA GLN A 86 12.17 20.43 11.46
C GLN A 86 11.53 19.34 10.58
N LEU A 87 10.34 18.89 10.97
CA LEU A 87 9.62 17.88 10.20
C LEU A 87 9.25 18.35 8.80
N HIS A 88 9.11 19.65 8.64
CA HIS A 88 8.49 20.11 7.42
C HIS A 88 9.46 20.51 6.35
N GLY A 89 10.77 20.61 6.58
CA GLY A 89 11.67 21.03 5.48
C GLY A 89 11.07 22.15 4.59
N VAL A 90 9.79 22.39 4.78
CA VAL A 90 8.98 23.41 4.14
C VAL A 90 9.20 24.68 4.93
N TYR A 91 10.21 25.42 4.53
CA TYR A 91 10.30 26.81 4.91
C TYR A 91 9.05 27.50 4.36
N VAL A 92 8.01 27.58 5.14
CA VAL A 92 6.99 28.58 4.89
C VAL A 92 7.67 29.90 5.23
N SER A 93 8.20 30.56 4.21
CA SER A 93 8.78 31.88 4.35
C SER A 93 7.68 32.85 4.74
N GLY A 94 7.55 33.07 6.01
CA GLY A 94 6.63 34.04 6.59
C GLY A 94 7.33 34.79 7.70
N SER A 95 7.92 35.91 7.34
CA SER A 95 8.57 36.89 8.23
C SER A 95 9.80 36.38 8.96
N ASP A 96 10.90 36.31 8.25
CA ASP A 96 12.23 36.36 8.79
C ASP A 96 12.57 37.83 9.20
N THR A 97 11.77 38.42 10.09
CA THR A 97 12.06 39.74 10.64
C THR A 97 12.80 39.67 11.97
N ALA A 98 12.99 38.46 12.52
CA ALA A 98 13.60 38.34 13.84
C ALA A 98 15.05 37.83 13.79
N GLY A 99 15.57 37.39 12.65
CA GLY A 99 16.95 36.88 12.56
C GLY A 99 17.22 35.65 13.43
N ASP A 100 16.20 35.09 14.05
CA ASP A 100 16.28 33.92 14.92
C ASP A 100 15.85 32.62 14.23
N GLY A 101 15.46 32.74 12.94
CA GLY A 101 14.99 31.56 12.20
C GLY A 101 13.90 30.78 12.94
N SER A 102 13.10 31.46 13.73
CA SER A 102 11.98 30.83 14.40
C SER A 102 10.99 30.39 13.37
N LEU A 103 11.04 29.15 13.05
CA LEU A 103 10.15 28.42 12.18
C LEU A 103 8.80 28.30 12.90
N ALA A 104 8.07 29.40 12.97
CA ALA A 104 6.81 29.50 13.71
C ALA A 104 5.70 28.58 13.16
N ALA A 105 5.94 27.92 12.05
CA ALA A 105 4.95 27.04 11.43
C ALA A 105 4.86 25.65 12.06
N ALA A 106 5.69 25.35 13.00
CA ALA A 106 5.99 23.97 13.26
C ALA A 106 5.68 23.48 14.66
N SER A 107 5.28 24.32 15.56
CA SER A 107 4.83 23.90 16.90
C SER A 107 3.34 23.48 16.88
N GLN A 108 2.88 22.84 15.82
CA GLN A 108 1.46 22.56 15.70
C GLN A 108 1.13 21.22 16.30
N THR A 109 0.49 21.25 17.45
CA THR A 109 -0.16 20.08 18.02
C THR A 109 -1.51 19.88 17.36
N PHE A 110 -1.80 18.65 16.95
CA PHE A 110 -3.11 18.32 16.37
C PHE A 110 -3.52 16.90 16.71
N ASP A 111 -4.84 16.70 16.66
CA ASP A 111 -5.51 15.42 16.71
C ASP A 111 -6.52 15.42 15.54
N SER A 112 -6.25 14.65 14.53
CA SER A 112 -7.04 14.68 13.31
C SER A 112 -7.38 13.27 12.83
N THR A 113 -8.62 13.10 12.37
CA THR A 113 -9.07 11.87 11.72
C THR A 113 -9.16 12.10 10.23
N SER A 114 -8.62 11.19 9.44
CA SER A 114 -8.71 11.22 7.99
C SER A 114 -10.17 11.26 7.53
N LYS A 115 -10.47 12.08 6.53
CA LYS A 115 -11.77 12.12 5.85
C LYS A 115 -11.78 11.21 4.64
N ALA A 116 -11.17 10.04 4.77
CA ALA A 116 -11.26 9.03 3.74
C ALA A 116 -12.72 8.64 3.49
N ASP A 117 -13.11 8.60 2.22
CA ASP A 117 -14.44 8.20 1.80
C ASP A 117 -14.59 6.67 1.76
N VAL A 118 -15.78 6.20 1.43
CA VAL A 118 -16.05 4.78 1.17
C VAL A 118 -15.66 4.46 -0.26
N TYR A 119 -14.78 3.46 -0.42
CA TYR A 119 -14.33 2.99 -1.74
C TYR A 119 -15.17 1.84 -2.22
N ALA A 120 -15.61 1.92 -3.46
CA ALA A 120 -16.18 0.80 -4.18
C ALA A 120 -15.08 0.16 -5.06
N VAL A 121 -14.57 -0.98 -4.62
CA VAL A 121 -13.57 -1.77 -5.36
C VAL A 121 -14.29 -2.74 -6.27
N PRO A 122 -14.33 -2.53 -7.60
CA PRO A 122 -14.99 -3.44 -8.51
C PRO A 122 -14.17 -4.73 -8.68
N THR A 123 -14.87 -5.84 -8.87
CA THR A 123 -14.28 -7.14 -9.22
C THR A 123 -15.08 -7.74 -10.37
N ILE A 124 -14.42 -7.86 -11.53
CA ILE A 124 -15.05 -8.41 -12.75
C ILE A 124 -14.11 -9.44 -13.32
N GLY A 125 -14.62 -10.59 -13.69
CA GLY A 125 -13.80 -11.62 -14.31
C GLY A 125 -14.58 -12.59 -15.18
N VAL A 126 -13.87 -13.12 -16.16
CA VAL A 126 -14.35 -14.19 -17.03
C VAL A 126 -13.30 -15.28 -17.06
N THR A 127 -13.72 -16.52 -16.87
CA THR A 127 -12.90 -17.70 -17.21
C THR A 127 -13.57 -18.49 -18.32
N GLN A 128 -12.76 -18.97 -19.25
CA GLN A 128 -13.21 -19.74 -20.41
C GLN A 128 -12.38 -20.99 -20.57
N ASP A 129 -13.04 -22.16 -20.52
CA ASP A 129 -12.43 -23.42 -20.91
C ASP A 129 -12.34 -23.50 -22.45
N LEU A 130 -11.12 -23.71 -22.96
CA LEU A 130 -10.86 -23.85 -24.41
C LEU A 130 -10.67 -25.32 -24.86
N THR A 131 -10.86 -26.30 -23.98
CA THR A 131 -10.70 -27.72 -24.31
C THR A 131 -11.65 -28.16 -25.38
N GLY A 132 -12.87 -27.59 -25.44
CA GLY A 132 -13.85 -27.81 -26.51
C GLY A 132 -13.37 -27.37 -27.92
N LEU A 133 -12.36 -26.50 -27.98
CA LEU A 133 -11.68 -26.07 -29.20
C LEU A 133 -10.39 -26.86 -29.48
N GLY A 134 -10.11 -27.89 -28.68
CA GLY A 134 -8.89 -28.71 -28.79
C GLY A 134 -7.65 -28.09 -28.15
N ILE A 135 -7.81 -27.00 -27.38
CA ILE A 135 -6.74 -26.31 -26.69
C ILE A 135 -6.87 -26.60 -25.17
N PRO A 136 -5.95 -27.39 -24.56
CA PRO A 136 -6.12 -27.88 -23.19
C PRO A 136 -5.76 -26.80 -22.13
N VAL A 137 -6.39 -25.63 -22.21
CA VAL A 137 -6.16 -24.53 -21.29
C VAL A 137 -7.47 -23.88 -20.84
N VAL A 138 -7.44 -23.24 -19.69
CA VAL A 138 -8.46 -22.28 -19.23
C VAL A 138 -7.87 -20.88 -19.33
N LEU A 139 -8.56 -20.01 -20.06
CA LEU A 139 -8.25 -18.59 -20.15
C LEU A 139 -9.00 -17.86 -19.04
N GLY A 140 -8.34 -16.89 -18.39
CA GLY A 140 -8.95 -15.96 -17.43
C GLY A 140 -8.63 -14.53 -17.81
N VAL A 141 -9.64 -13.64 -17.76
CA VAL A 141 -9.46 -12.19 -17.93
C VAL A 141 -10.30 -11.48 -16.87
N GLY A 142 -9.72 -10.48 -16.21
CA GLY A 142 -10.44 -9.77 -15.16
C GLY A 142 -9.94 -8.36 -14.92
N VAL A 143 -10.75 -7.60 -14.17
CA VAL A 143 -10.48 -6.23 -13.73
C VAL A 143 -10.72 -6.15 -12.23
N SER A 144 -9.74 -5.67 -11.48
CA SER A 144 -9.85 -5.40 -10.04
C SER A 144 -8.79 -4.39 -9.58
N ALA A 145 -8.97 -3.84 -8.37
CA ALA A 145 -7.88 -3.10 -7.75
C ALA A 145 -6.77 -4.05 -7.33
N THR A 146 -5.52 -3.66 -7.62
CA THR A 146 -4.31 -4.44 -7.28
C THR A 146 -3.52 -3.80 -6.14
N SER A 147 -3.63 -2.48 -5.98
CA SER A 147 -3.01 -1.73 -4.90
C SER A 147 -3.87 -0.54 -4.51
N GLY A 148 -3.73 -0.10 -3.26
CA GLY A 148 -4.42 1.08 -2.80
C GLY A 148 -3.95 1.54 -1.43
N ILE A 149 -3.83 2.85 -1.31
CA ILE A 149 -3.72 3.54 -0.02
C ILE A 149 -4.41 4.86 -0.14
N GLY A 150 -4.87 5.38 1.02
CA GLY A 150 -5.26 6.76 1.01
C GLY A 150 -5.61 7.27 2.40
N VAL A 151 -5.21 8.51 2.60
CA VAL A 151 -5.54 9.34 3.75
C VAL A 151 -5.81 10.76 3.28
N ASP A 152 -6.71 11.46 3.94
CA ASP A 152 -7.00 12.87 3.67
C ASP A 152 -7.14 13.65 4.98
N TYR A 153 -6.15 14.49 5.25
CA TYR A 153 -6.16 15.44 6.37
C TYR A 153 -6.22 16.89 5.90
N LYS A 154 -6.51 17.16 4.62
CA LYS A 154 -6.56 18.53 4.03
C LYS A 154 -7.53 19.46 4.76
N HIS A 155 -8.51 18.92 5.45
CA HIS A 155 -9.47 19.69 6.25
C HIS A 155 -8.90 20.27 7.55
N SER A 156 -7.74 19.80 8.01
CA SER A 156 -7.09 20.28 9.20
C SER A 156 -5.90 21.18 8.81
N SER A 157 -5.95 22.47 9.20
CA SER A 157 -4.89 23.43 8.86
C SER A 157 -3.53 23.06 9.43
N ASN A 158 -3.53 22.29 10.51
CA ASN A 158 -2.30 21.94 11.24
C ASN A 158 -1.58 20.72 10.66
N THR A 159 -2.20 20.02 9.72
CA THR A 159 -1.61 18.84 9.07
C THR A 159 -0.85 19.18 7.78
N LEU A 160 -0.71 20.46 7.45
CA LEU A 160 -0.09 20.98 6.21
C LEU A 160 -0.72 20.44 4.93
N GLY A 161 -1.97 19.99 5.00
CA GLY A 161 -2.67 19.41 3.87
C GLY A 161 -2.21 18.00 3.52
N ALA A 162 -1.63 17.27 4.50
CA ALA A 162 -1.22 15.89 4.31
C ALA A 162 -2.36 15.05 3.73
N ALA A 163 -2.07 14.38 2.64
CA ALA A 163 -2.97 13.48 1.95
C ALA A 163 -2.17 12.57 1.04
N ALA A 164 -2.53 11.32 0.98
CA ALA A 164 -2.01 10.41 -0.02
C ALA A 164 -3.14 9.57 -0.58
N GLU A 165 -3.13 9.39 -1.88
CA GLU A 165 -4.07 8.51 -2.56
C GLU A 165 -3.33 7.74 -3.64
N LEU A 166 -3.21 6.43 -3.48
CA LEU A 166 -2.72 5.50 -4.49
C LEU A 166 -3.87 4.58 -4.89
N ILE A 167 -4.21 4.55 -6.16
CA ILE A 167 -5.21 3.64 -6.71
C ILE A 167 -4.61 2.95 -7.93
N ASN A 168 -4.46 1.64 -7.84
CA ASN A 168 -4.01 0.82 -8.95
C ASN A 168 -5.14 -0.08 -9.41
N LEU A 169 -5.67 0.19 -10.60
CA LEU A 169 -6.68 -0.65 -11.24
C LEU A 169 -6.02 -1.53 -12.29
N GLY A 170 -6.01 -2.85 -12.03
CA GLY A 170 -5.38 -3.84 -12.88
C GLY A 170 -6.35 -4.54 -13.82
N VAL A 171 -5.91 -4.74 -15.07
CA VAL A 171 -6.49 -5.70 -16.00
C VAL A 171 -5.53 -6.88 -16.07
N ASN A 172 -5.98 -8.06 -15.67
CA ASN A 172 -5.17 -9.27 -15.70
C ASN A 172 -5.69 -10.22 -16.76
N ALA A 173 -4.79 -10.83 -17.54
CA ALA A 173 -5.07 -11.91 -18.45
C ALA A 173 -4.11 -13.08 -18.18
N GLY A 174 -4.64 -14.28 -18.05
CA GLY A 174 -3.86 -15.47 -17.72
C GLY A 174 -4.38 -16.74 -18.34
N VAL A 175 -3.54 -17.75 -18.35
CA VAL A 175 -3.87 -19.10 -18.79
C VAL A 175 -3.38 -20.12 -17.76
N GLY A 176 -4.22 -21.12 -17.52
CA GLY A 176 -3.88 -22.28 -16.70
C GLY A 176 -4.07 -23.58 -17.48
N MET A 177 -3.19 -24.55 -17.27
CA MET A 177 -3.26 -25.86 -17.90
C MET A 177 -2.86 -26.98 -16.96
N SER A 178 -3.49 -28.15 -17.10
CA SER A 178 -3.08 -29.36 -16.38
C SER A 178 -2.01 -30.09 -17.19
N MET A 179 -0.79 -30.12 -16.63
CA MET A 179 0.33 -30.88 -17.23
C MET A 179 0.21 -32.38 -16.98
N SER A 180 -0.44 -32.75 -15.89
CA SER A 180 -0.76 -34.11 -15.51
C SER A 180 -2.01 -34.12 -14.63
N PRO A 181 -2.58 -35.29 -14.27
CA PRO A 181 -3.73 -35.34 -13.34
C PRO A 181 -3.50 -34.66 -12.00
N ASN A 182 -2.24 -34.55 -11.60
CA ASN A 182 -1.82 -34.02 -10.30
C ASN A 182 -1.16 -32.64 -10.37
N LEU A 183 -0.72 -32.19 -11.54
CA LEU A 183 0.08 -30.97 -11.69
C LEU A 183 -0.59 -29.98 -12.64
N ASP A 184 -0.94 -28.83 -12.11
CA ASP A 184 -1.39 -27.68 -12.88
C ASP A 184 -0.31 -26.60 -12.89
N VAL A 185 -0.20 -25.87 -13.98
CA VAL A 185 0.69 -24.70 -14.13
C VAL A 185 -0.09 -23.56 -14.78
N GLY A 186 0.38 -22.34 -14.57
CA GLY A 186 -0.25 -21.18 -15.20
C GLY A 186 0.67 -19.99 -15.26
N VAL A 187 0.34 -19.07 -16.15
CA VAL A 187 1.00 -17.78 -16.28
C VAL A 187 -0.05 -16.70 -16.50
N SER A 188 0.21 -15.51 -16.01
CA SER A 188 -0.64 -14.34 -16.24
C SER A 188 0.17 -13.06 -16.34
N ALA A 189 -0.46 -12.03 -16.88
CA ALA A 189 0.09 -10.70 -17.00
C ALA A 189 -0.96 -9.68 -16.56
N THR A 190 -0.54 -8.72 -15.73
CA THR A 190 -1.37 -7.62 -15.27
C THR A 190 -0.84 -6.32 -15.86
N ILE A 191 -1.72 -5.57 -16.51
CA ILE A 191 -1.49 -4.17 -16.87
C ILE A 191 -2.27 -3.33 -15.87
N THR A 192 -1.61 -2.40 -15.21
CA THR A 192 -2.22 -1.56 -14.17
C THR A 192 -2.22 -0.10 -14.59
N TYR A 193 -3.38 0.53 -14.53
CA TYR A 193 -3.48 1.98 -14.53
C TYR A 193 -3.38 2.45 -13.08
N ALA A 194 -2.28 3.11 -12.79
CA ALA A 194 -1.93 3.59 -11.46
C ALA A 194 -2.12 5.10 -11.35
N MET A 195 -2.69 5.54 -10.25
CA MET A 195 -2.90 6.95 -9.91
C MET A 195 -2.33 7.22 -8.54
N LEU A 196 -1.56 8.30 -8.39
CA LEU A 196 -0.95 8.69 -7.13
C LEU A 196 -1.07 10.20 -6.88
N GLU A 197 -1.57 10.56 -5.70
CA GLU A 197 -1.43 11.88 -5.09
C GLU A 197 -0.64 11.73 -3.79
N ALA A 198 0.33 12.60 -3.54
CA ALA A 198 1.09 12.61 -2.29
C ALA A 198 1.29 14.07 -1.84
N GLY A 199 0.44 14.53 -0.92
CA GLY A 199 0.35 15.93 -0.51
C GLY A 199 1.60 16.48 0.14
N LEU A 200 2.26 15.70 1.00
CA LEU A 200 3.49 16.13 1.69
C LEU A 200 4.70 16.24 0.75
N THR A 201 4.69 15.57 -0.37
CA THR A 201 5.73 15.74 -1.41
C THR A 201 5.51 16.99 -2.24
N GLY A 202 4.40 17.70 -2.00
CA GLY A 202 4.03 18.90 -2.74
C GLY A 202 3.41 18.59 -4.11
N SER A 203 2.91 17.39 -4.33
CA SER A 203 2.19 17.06 -5.56
C SER A 203 0.99 18.01 -5.70
N GLY A 204 0.89 18.67 -6.85
CA GLY A 204 -0.20 19.61 -7.12
C GLY A 204 -1.49 18.93 -7.56
N GLY A 205 -1.64 17.64 -7.32
CA GLY A 205 -2.77 16.82 -7.72
C GLY A 205 -2.37 15.40 -8.09
N MET A 206 -3.32 14.65 -8.62
CA MET A 206 -3.12 13.26 -9.00
C MET A 206 -2.31 13.13 -10.29
N THR A 207 -1.27 12.32 -10.26
CA THR A 207 -0.50 11.87 -11.43
C THR A 207 -0.82 10.41 -11.72
N HIS A 208 -0.47 9.93 -12.91
CA HIS A 208 -0.83 8.57 -13.33
C HIS A 208 0.25 7.95 -14.20
N ASP A 209 0.31 6.62 -14.17
CA ASP A 209 1.19 5.82 -15.00
C ASP A 209 0.58 4.45 -15.33
N ILE A 210 1.19 3.73 -16.28
CA ILE A 210 0.81 2.38 -16.67
C ILE A 210 1.95 1.43 -16.37
N GLY A 211 1.74 0.53 -15.41
CA GLY A 211 2.69 -0.51 -15.04
C GLY A 211 2.34 -1.89 -15.57
N PHE A 212 3.33 -2.76 -15.59
CA PHE A 212 3.19 -4.15 -16.03
C PHE A 212 3.76 -5.10 -14.97
N ARG A 213 3.08 -6.23 -14.76
CA ARG A 213 3.48 -7.31 -13.83
C ARG A 213 3.18 -8.67 -14.46
N ALA A 214 4.07 -9.63 -14.27
CA ALA A 214 3.88 -11.01 -14.68
C ALA A 214 3.75 -11.92 -13.45
N THR A 215 2.94 -12.97 -13.58
CA THR A 215 2.80 -13.99 -12.53
C THR A 215 2.92 -15.38 -13.16
N MET A 216 3.66 -16.26 -12.49
CA MET A 216 3.79 -17.66 -12.82
C MET A 216 3.42 -18.49 -11.59
N GLY A 217 2.68 -19.57 -11.79
CA GLY A 217 2.27 -20.41 -10.68
C GLY A 217 2.14 -21.88 -11.00
N GLY A 218 2.16 -22.67 -9.94
CA GLY A 218 1.98 -24.11 -9.97
C GLY A 218 1.05 -24.58 -8.86
N ARG A 219 0.39 -25.72 -9.10
CA ARG A 219 -0.47 -26.39 -8.13
C ARG A 219 -0.30 -27.90 -8.24
N TYR A 220 -0.07 -28.57 -7.11
CA TYR A 220 0.09 -30.03 -7.05
C TYR A 220 -0.97 -30.65 -6.14
N LYS A 221 -1.73 -31.60 -6.69
CA LYS A 221 -2.88 -32.27 -6.06
C LYS A 221 -2.48 -33.63 -5.54
N MET A 222 -2.78 -33.94 -4.30
CA MET A 222 -2.49 -35.21 -3.60
C MET A 222 -3.74 -35.72 -2.90
N GLY A 223 -4.67 -36.30 -3.67
CA GLY A 223 -5.98 -36.69 -3.14
C GLY A 223 -6.75 -35.47 -2.61
N PRO A 224 -7.10 -35.43 -1.29
CA PRO A 224 -7.80 -34.27 -0.73
C PRO A 224 -6.91 -33.08 -0.44
N MET A 225 -5.60 -33.23 -0.50
CA MET A 225 -4.62 -32.17 -0.25
C MET A 225 -4.17 -31.53 -1.55
N THR A 226 -3.93 -30.23 -1.52
CA THR A 226 -3.38 -29.45 -2.62
C THR A 226 -2.31 -28.51 -2.09
N LEU A 227 -1.18 -28.46 -2.77
CA LEU A 227 -0.14 -27.44 -2.56
C LEU A 227 -0.15 -26.49 -3.73
N GLY A 228 0.05 -25.22 -3.49
CA GLY A 228 0.16 -24.19 -4.51
C GLY A 228 1.38 -23.32 -4.26
N ALA A 229 1.95 -22.76 -5.32
CA ALA A 229 2.97 -21.75 -5.23
C ALA A 229 2.88 -20.80 -6.42
N TYR A 230 3.26 -19.55 -6.23
CA TYR A 230 3.41 -18.58 -7.31
C TYR A 230 4.57 -17.63 -7.04
N VAL A 231 5.07 -17.04 -8.11
CA VAL A 231 5.95 -15.88 -8.09
C VAL A 231 5.36 -14.81 -8.99
N GLN A 232 5.39 -13.58 -8.51
CA GLN A 232 4.88 -12.40 -9.19
C GLN A 232 5.98 -11.36 -9.20
N THR A 233 6.29 -10.80 -10.37
CA THR A 233 7.35 -9.80 -10.50
C THR A 233 6.98 -8.51 -9.80
N GLU A 234 7.96 -7.67 -9.54
CA GLU A 234 7.75 -6.26 -9.19
C GLU A 234 6.93 -5.55 -10.28
N GLN A 235 6.29 -4.45 -9.90
CA GLN A 235 5.54 -3.61 -10.82
C GLN A 235 5.97 -2.16 -10.66
N PRO A 236 6.84 -1.68 -11.54
CA PRO A 236 7.27 -0.29 -11.54
C PRO A 236 6.21 0.63 -12.11
N HIS A 237 6.11 1.82 -11.51
CA HIS A 237 5.36 2.97 -12.00
C HIS A 237 6.24 4.20 -11.93
N GLU A 238 6.22 5.04 -12.96
CA GLU A 238 6.97 6.29 -13.03
C GLU A 238 5.98 7.46 -13.06
N TYR A 239 5.87 8.14 -11.92
CA TYR A 239 4.93 9.23 -11.75
C TYR A 239 5.57 10.56 -12.10
N ASP A 240 5.14 11.14 -13.21
CA ASP A 240 5.65 12.41 -13.73
C ASP A 240 5.35 13.56 -12.76
N ASN A 241 6.37 14.35 -12.47
CA ASN A 241 6.23 15.59 -11.69
C ASN A 241 5.64 15.42 -10.29
N LEU A 242 5.76 14.23 -9.68
CA LEU A 242 5.19 13.96 -8.37
C LEU A 242 5.89 14.73 -7.26
N HIS A 243 7.22 14.79 -7.28
CA HIS A 243 8.01 15.41 -6.21
C HIS A 243 8.33 16.86 -6.51
N VAL A 244 8.09 17.74 -5.53
CA VAL A 244 8.44 19.15 -5.60
C VAL A 244 9.73 19.39 -4.83
N THR A 245 10.82 19.65 -5.55
CA THR A 245 12.15 19.92 -4.98
C THR A 245 12.42 21.39 -4.71
N SER A 246 11.38 22.22 -4.67
CA SER A 246 11.53 23.67 -4.44
C SER A 246 12.17 24.05 -3.13
N LEU A 247 12.37 23.08 -2.25
CA LEU A 247 12.83 23.30 -0.89
C LEU A 247 14.31 23.02 -0.70
N HIS A 248 14.97 22.52 -1.70
CA HIS A 248 16.33 22.06 -1.54
C HIS A 248 17.20 22.60 -2.66
N GLY A 249 17.98 23.58 -2.43
CA GLY A 249 18.83 24.28 -3.37
C GLY A 249 19.66 23.38 -4.28
N SER A 250 20.62 23.67 -4.99
CA SER A 250 21.27 23.19 -6.22
C SER A 250 21.48 21.69 -6.41
N HIS A 251 21.03 20.92 -5.49
CA HIS A 251 20.60 19.57 -5.45
C HIS A 251 19.28 19.56 -4.72
N GLY A 252 18.53 20.59 -4.88
CA GLY A 252 17.44 20.85 -4.13
C GLY A 252 17.67 21.63 -2.82
N ASP A 253 18.73 22.18 -2.40
CA ASP A 253 18.88 22.84 -1.10
C ASP A 253 18.43 24.30 -1.12
N LEU A 254 17.59 24.70 -0.20
CA LEU A 254 17.41 26.09 0.16
C LEU A 254 18.69 26.58 0.84
N HIS A 255 19.55 27.23 0.09
CA HIS A 255 20.63 27.97 0.68
C HIS A 255 20.09 29.26 1.31
N LEU A 256 19.92 29.23 2.61
CA LEU A 256 19.92 30.46 3.37
C LEU A 256 21.33 31.05 3.27
N ASN A 257 21.48 32.21 2.68
CA ASN A 257 22.76 32.91 2.72
C ASN A 257 23.07 33.31 4.17
N SER A 258 24.34 33.57 4.44
CA SER A 258 24.84 33.94 5.75
C SER A 258 24.22 35.23 6.33
N THR A 259 23.37 35.91 5.61
CA THR A 259 22.66 37.14 6.00
C THR A 259 21.14 36.91 6.17
N GLY A 260 20.66 35.65 6.11
CA GLY A 260 19.25 35.34 6.32
C GLY A 260 18.34 35.66 5.13
N GLY A 261 18.88 36.09 4.00
CA GLY A 261 18.11 36.32 2.79
C GLY A 261 18.00 35.05 1.95
N MET A 262 16.83 34.77 1.40
CA MET A 262 16.65 33.70 0.44
C MET A 262 17.24 34.10 -0.92
N ASN A 263 18.48 33.73 -1.17
CA ASN A 263 19.01 33.70 -2.52
C ASN A 263 18.82 32.31 -3.10
N ALA A 264 17.58 31.99 -3.39
CA ALA A 264 17.24 30.75 -4.06
C ALA A 264 17.60 30.86 -5.55
N GLN A 265 18.82 30.50 -5.88
CA GLN A 265 19.10 30.02 -7.23
C GLN A 265 18.77 28.55 -7.25
N ILE A 266 17.51 28.23 -7.51
CA ILE A 266 17.07 26.86 -7.69
C ILE A 266 17.54 26.44 -9.08
N LYS A 267 18.53 25.58 -9.15
CA LYS A 267 18.91 24.87 -10.37
C LYS A 267 18.19 23.53 -10.38
N CYS A 268 17.16 23.45 -11.17
CA CYS A 268 16.55 22.17 -11.49
C CYS A 268 17.46 21.44 -12.49
N ASN A 269 18.17 20.39 -12.05
CA ASN A 269 19.18 19.72 -12.86
C ASN A 269 18.62 18.57 -13.72
N ALA A 270 17.38 18.18 -13.56
CA ALA A 270 16.84 17.09 -14.33
C ALA A 270 16.57 17.54 -15.74
N ASP A 271 16.52 18.03 -16.58
CA ASP A 271 16.19 18.35 -17.98
C ASP A 271 16.56 19.77 -18.47
N GLY A 272 17.59 20.37 -17.87
CA GLY A 272 18.14 21.63 -18.41
C GLY A 272 17.27 22.86 -18.15
N ILE A 273 16.29 22.80 -17.27
CA ILE A 273 15.50 23.95 -16.87
C ILE A 273 16.27 24.73 -15.80
N THR A 274 17.05 25.68 -16.20
CA THR A 274 17.62 26.68 -15.31
C THR A 274 16.61 27.81 -15.14
N SER A 275 15.97 27.87 -13.98
CA SER A 275 15.16 29.03 -13.61
C SER A 275 15.99 29.96 -12.73
N GLU A 276 16.27 31.18 -13.20
CA GLU A 276 16.86 32.24 -12.40
C GLU A 276 15.86 32.88 -11.42
N ARG A 277 14.63 32.39 -11.39
CA ARG A 277 13.56 32.86 -10.50
C ARG A 277 13.19 31.74 -9.55
N ILE A 278 12.67 32.11 -8.40
CA ILE A 278 12.03 31.21 -7.44
C ILE A 278 11.04 30.32 -8.22
N GLY A 279 11.49 29.14 -8.63
CA GLY A 279 10.75 28.17 -9.41
C GLY A 279 10.53 26.91 -8.61
N VAL A 280 9.43 26.26 -8.86
CA VAL A 280 9.13 24.94 -8.33
C VAL A 280 9.73 23.93 -9.30
N CYS A 281 10.74 23.19 -8.84
CA CYS A 281 11.24 22.03 -9.59
C CYS A 281 10.34 20.85 -9.29
N ARG A 282 9.91 20.17 -10.33
CA ARG A 282 9.17 18.93 -10.21
C ARG A 282 10.05 17.80 -10.74
N GLN A 283 10.01 16.67 -10.06
CA GLN A 283 10.76 15.49 -10.43
C GLN A 283 9.80 14.31 -10.59
N ASP A 284 10.17 13.44 -11.51
CA ASP A 284 9.51 12.16 -11.68
C ASP A 284 9.96 11.22 -10.54
N VAL A 285 9.03 10.45 -10.02
CA VAL A 285 9.29 9.50 -8.94
C VAL A 285 8.87 8.11 -9.37
N ARG A 286 9.82 7.19 -9.34
CA ARG A 286 9.54 5.78 -9.57
C ARG A 286 9.13 5.12 -8.26
N VAL A 287 7.94 4.50 -8.27
CA VAL A 287 7.36 3.75 -7.15
C VAL A 287 7.08 2.33 -7.62
N GLU A 288 7.65 1.33 -6.95
CA GLU A 288 7.49 -0.06 -7.34
C GLU A 288 6.61 -0.83 -6.36
N GLN A 289 5.67 -1.61 -6.89
CA GLN A 289 5.04 -2.66 -6.09
C GLN A 289 6.02 -3.83 -5.96
N PRO A 290 6.10 -4.50 -4.81
CA PRO A 290 7.12 -5.50 -4.54
C PRO A 290 6.94 -6.76 -5.39
N MET A 291 8.02 -7.49 -5.59
CA MET A 291 7.96 -8.88 -5.98
C MET A 291 7.27 -9.69 -4.88
N ASN A 292 6.38 -10.61 -5.26
CA ASN A 292 5.69 -11.48 -4.32
C ASN A 292 5.99 -12.96 -4.59
N ILE A 293 6.21 -13.71 -3.52
CA ILE A 293 6.33 -15.17 -3.57
C ILE A 293 5.30 -15.75 -2.61
N GLY A 294 4.40 -16.60 -3.10
CA GLY A 294 3.35 -17.18 -2.29
C GLY A 294 3.40 -18.71 -2.30
N ILE A 295 3.13 -19.30 -1.14
CA ILE A 295 2.97 -20.74 -0.94
C ILE A 295 1.64 -20.97 -0.23
N GLY A 296 0.86 -21.93 -0.72
CA GLY A 296 -0.44 -22.26 -0.18
C GLY A 296 -0.65 -23.74 0.02
N PHE A 297 -1.49 -24.05 0.97
CA PHE A 297 -1.97 -25.39 1.30
C PHE A 297 -3.49 -25.38 1.38
N ALA A 298 -4.12 -26.42 0.85
CA ALA A 298 -5.54 -26.67 1.04
C ALA A 298 -5.81 -28.14 1.33
N HIS A 299 -6.79 -28.42 2.16
CA HIS A 299 -7.29 -29.77 2.43
C HIS A 299 -8.82 -29.78 2.39
N SER A 300 -9.41 -30.46 1.41
CA SER A 300 -10.86 -30.50 1.18
C SER A 300 -11.53 -31.81 1.58
N GLY A 301 -10.85 -32.65 2.36
CA GLY A 301 -11.34 -34.00 2.72
C GLY A 301 -12.00 -34.09 4.10
N PHE A 302 -12.02 -33.04 4.90
CA PHE A 302 -12.63 -33.09 6.24
C PHE A 302 -14.18 -33.15 6.16
N MET A 303 -14.81 -33.75 7.16
CA MET A 303 -16.27 -33.91 7.26
C MET A 303 -16.89 -34.50 5.97
N ASN A 304 -16.27 -35.55 5.42
CA ASN A 304 -16.67 -36.21 4.17
C ASN A 304 -16.66 -35.26 2.96
N GLY A 305 -15.70 -34.33 2.92
CA GLY A 305 -15.56 -33.36 1.83
C GLY A 305 -16.37 -32.07 1.99
N ASN A 306 -17.07 -31.90 3.13
CA ASN A 306 -17.85 -30.69 3.37
C ASN A 306 -17.04 -29.55 3.99
N LEU A 307 -15.90 -29.83 4.62
CA LEU A 307 -15.04 -28.81 5.21
C LEU A 307 -13.71 -28.72 4.44
N THR A 308 -13.43 -27.54 3.92
CA THR A 308 -12.15 -27.18 3.33
C THR A 308 -11.40 -26.25 4.27
N VAL A 309 -10.12 -26.56 4.50
CA VAL A 309 -9.18 -25.74 5.28
C VAL A 309 -8.07 -25.26 4.35
N MET A 310 -7.75 -23.99 4.40
CA MET A 310 -6.70 -23.35 3.59
C MET A 310 -5.74 -22.59 4.45
N ALA A 311 -4.48 -22.52 4.04
CA ALA A 311 -3.45 -21.71 4.67
C ALA A 311 -2.48 -21.24 3.61
N ASP A 312 -2.23 -19.93 3.57
CA ASP A 312 -1.34 -19.28 2.63
C ASP A 312 -0.29 -18.44 3.38
N VAL A 313 0.91 -18.41 2.83
CA VAL A 313 1.99 -17.49 3.23
C VAL A 313 2.47 -16.76 1.99
N THR A 314 2.54 -15.44 2.07
CA THR A 314 3.06 -14.60 0.99
C THR A 314 4.19 -13.74 1.53
N HIS A 315 5.37 -13.89 0.93
CA HIS A 315 6.52 -13.02 1.11
C HIS A 315 6.43 -11.85 0.13
N LYS A 316 6.62 -10.64 0.62
CA LYS A 316 6.64 -9.40 -0.16
C LYS A 316 7.99 -8.72 0.00
N ALA A 317 8.75 -8.63 -1.09
CA ALA A 317 10.12 -8.09 -1.11
C ALA A 317 10.10 -6.55 -1.17
N TRP A 318 9.59 -5.91 -0.13
CA TRP A 318 9.51 -4.45 -0.06
C TRP A 318 10.88 -3.78 0.00
N SER A 319 11.88 -4.45 0.59
CA SER A 319 13.27 -3.95 0.69
C SER A 319 13.97 -3.84 -0.67
N GLU A 320 13.42 -4.46 -1.71
CA GLU A 320 13.93 -4.39 -3.09
C GLU A 320 13.11 -3.44 -3.96
N ALA A 321 11.88 -3.07 -3.53
CA ALA A 321 10.97 -2.22 -4.28
C ALA A 321 11.39 -0.74 -4.21
N GLN A 322 11.71 -0.14 -5.35
CA GLN A 322 12.15 1.25 -5.41
C GLN A 322 11.11 2.20 -4.82
N PHE A 323 11.54 3.20 -4.09
CA PHE A 323 10.82 4.10 -3.20
C PHE A 323 10.55 3.45 -1.83
N PHE A 324 9.92 2.28 -1.75
CA PHE A 324 9.60 1.64 -0.47
C PHE A 324 10.82 1.09 0.25
N ASN A 325 11.86 0.67 -0.48
CA ASN A 325 13.12 0.19 0.09
C ASN A 325 13.84 1.20 1.02
N GLU A 326 13.43 2.46 0.98
CA GLU A 326 13.98 3.52 1.84
C GLU A 326 13.41 3.47 3.26
N PHE A 327 12.20 2.92 3.44
CA PHE A 327 11.48 2.96 4.71
C PHE A 327 10.64 1.70 5.03
N TYR A 328 10.70 0.68 4.16
CA TYR A 328 10.05 -0.61 4.37
C TYR A 328 11.09 -1.73 4.43
N GLU A 329 10.82 -2.72 5.25
CA GLU A 329 11.45 -4.04 5.23
C GLU A 329 10.51 -5.08 4.62
N ASP A 330 11.06 -6.26 4.31
CA ASP A 330 10.27 -7.34 3.75
C ASP A 330 9.16 -7.77 4.70
N GLN A 331 8.04 -8.18 4.13
CA GLN A 331 6.83 -8.49 4.87
C GLN A 331 6.37 -9.92 4.60
N GLU A 332 6.06 -10.65 5.69
CA GLU A 332 5.41 -11.95 5.64
C GLU A 332 3.93 -11.82 5.96
N VAL A 333 3.07 -12.29 5.05
CA VAL A 333 1.61 -12.29 5.24
C VAL A 333 1.10 -13.71 5.39
N TYR A 334 0.47 -14.00 6.49
CA TYR A 334 -0.12 -15.29 6.82
C TYR A 334 -1.63 -15.22 6.72
N SER A 335 -2.26 -16.16 6.04
CA SER A 335 -3.72 -16.24 5.93
C SER A 335 -4.20 -17.67 6.16
N VAL A 336 -5.31 -17.80 6.88
CA VAL A 336 -6.02 -19.07 7.10
C VAL A 336 -7.49 -18.89 6.74
N GLY A 337 -8.02 -19.81 5.96
CA GLY A 337 -9.41 -19.84 5.53
C GLY A 337 -10.09 -21.17 5.83
N LEU A 338 -11.36 -21.10 6.20
CA LEU A 338 -12.22 -22.25 6.42
C LEU A 338 -13.49 -22.09 5.59
N GLN A 339 -13.92 -23.17 4.92
CA GLN A 339 -15.20 -23.22 4.22
C GLN A 339 -15.96 -24.48 4.60
N LEU A 340 -17.19 -24.30 5.10
CA LEU A 340 -18.12 -25.39 5.41
C LEU A 340 -19.28 -25.38 4.43
N LYS A 341 -19.45 -26.46 3.65
CA LYS A 341 -20.56 -26.65 2.71
C LYS A 341 -21.72 -27.38 3.42
N GLN A 342 -22.90 -26.76 3.36
CA GLN A 342 -24.16 -27.35 3.85
C GLN A 342 -25.26 -27.18 2.81
N GLY A 343 -25.55 -28.22 2.06
CA GLY A 343 -26.50 -28.13 0.94
C GLY A 343 -25.99 -27.16 -0.14
N ASN A 344 -26.78 -26.14 -0.44
CA ASN A 344 -26.42 -25.08 -1.40
C ASN A 344 -25.72 -23.87 -0.74
N MET A 345 -25.45 -23.92 0.57
CA MET A 345 -24.77 -22.86 1.31
C MET A 345 -23.32 -23.23 1.60
N LYS A 346 -22.44 -22.25 1.50
CA LYS A 346 -21.04 -22.31 1.89
C LYS A 346 -20.80 -21.24 2.96
N TRP A 347 -20.47 -21.64 4.17
CA TRP A 347 -20.11 -20.73 5.26
C TRP A 347 -18.60 -20.59 5.32
N ARG A 348 -18.11 -19.37 5.44
CA ARG A 348 -16.68 -19.09 5.38
C ARG A 348 -16.23 -18.22 6.53
N LEU A 349 -15.02 -18.50 7.02
CA LEU A 349 -14.31 -17.72 8.01
C LEU A 349 -12.85 -17.61 7.60
N GLY A 350 -12.21 -16.53 7.94
CA GLY A 350 -10.80 -16.33 7.68
C GLY A 350 -10.12 -15.45 8.72
N TYR A 351 -8.82 -15.63 8.82
CA TYR A 351 -7.94 -14.83 9.65
C TYR A 351 -6.65 -14.57 8.89
N GLY A 352 -6.23 -13.32 8.86
CA GLY A 352 -4.97 -12.86 8.28
C GLY A 352 -4.11 -12.15 9.32
N TYR A 353 -2.81 -12.35 9.23
CA TYR A 353 -1.82 -11.69 10.06
C TYR A 353 -0.61 -11.28 9.21
N ALA A 354 -0.08 -10.10 9.45
CA ALA A 354 1.21 -9.65 8.98
C ALA A 354 1.80 -8.65 9.97
N ASP A 355 3.11 -8.63 10.11
CA ASP A 355 3.76 -7.48 10.74
C ASP A 355 3.72 -6.29 9.81
N ASP A 356 3.76 -5.08 10.37
CA ASP A 356 3.87 -3.89 9.53
C ASP A 356 5.26 -3.84 8.87
N PRO A 357 5.36 -3.41 7.61
CA PRO A 357 6.65 -3.40 6.91
C PRO A 357 7.50 -2.17 7.23
N LEU A 358 7.05 -1.28 8.10
CA LEU A 358 7.73 -0.02 8.39
C LEU A 358 8.99 -0.29 9.20
N LEU A 359 10.14 0.19 8.73
CA LEU A 359 11.39 0.16 9.48
C LEU A 359 11.22 0.81 10.86
N GLU A 360 11.75 0.19 11.90
CA GLU A 360 11.67 0.70 13.28
C GLU A 360 12.38 2.03 13.43
N THR A 361 13.50 2.18 12.73
CA THR A 361 14.23 3.44 12.66
C THR A 361 14.56 3.78 11.22
N VAL A 362 14.05 4.88 10.71
CA VAL A 362 14.37 5.40 9.37
C VAL A 362 15.87 5.71 9.20
N GLN A 363 16.63 5.72 10.30
CA GLN A 363 18.07 5.98 10.31
C GLN A 363 18.92 4.74 10.02
N GLU A 364 18.39 3.55 10.22
CA GLU A 364 18.97 2.29 9.76
C GLU A 364 18.69 2.04 8.28
N GLY A 365 17.74 2.80 7.73
CA GLY A 365 17.37 2.77 6.32
C GLY A 365 18.56 3.13 5.44
N LYS A 366 18.89 2.22 4.57
CA LYS A 366 20.15 2.20 3.80
C LYS A 366 20.32 3.41 2.88
N HIS A 367 19.28 4.11 2.47
CA HIS A 367 19.43 5.13 1.44
C HIS A 367 18.25 6.10 1.40
N ILE A 368 18.19 7.08 2.26
CA ILE A 368 17.40 8.27 1.99
C ILE A 368 18.12 9.11 0.90
N GLN A 369 18.67 8.47 -0.10
CA GLN A 369 19.40 9.14 -1.18
C GLN A 369 18.47 9.89 -2.12
N THR A 370 17.25 9.45 -2.27
CA THR A 370 16.23 10.12 -3.11
C THR A 370 15.65 11.37 -2.43
N ILE A 371 15.67 11.39 -1.10
CA ILE A 371 15.18 12.52 -0.30
C ILE A 371 16.36 13.22 0.42
N GLY A 372 17.50 12.56 0.50
CA GLY A 372 18.76 13.08 1.02
C GLY A 372 19.44 14.01 0.01
N GLY A 373 20.05 15.07 0.49
CA GLY A 373 20.84 15.97 -0.35
C GLY A 373 22.22 15.40 -0.63
N ILE A 374 22.81 15.83 -1.73
CA ILE A 374 24.26 15.77 -1.96
C ILE A 374 24.82 17.13 -1.58
N ASN A 375 25.80 17.15 -0.68
CA ASN A 375 26.42 18.42 -0.33
C ASN A 375 27.28 18.99 -1.48
N ASN A 376 27.74 20.23 -1.35
CA ASN A 376 28.55 20.89 -2.38
C ASN A 376 29.88 20.16 -2.70
N SER A 377 30.25 19.16 -1.93
CA SER A 377 31.43 18.29 -2.13
C SER A 377 31.07 16.99 -2.86
N GLY A 378 29.81 16.77 -3.22
CA GLY A 378 29.36 15.55 -3.86
C GLY A 378 29.13 14.37 -2.89
N GLU A 379 29.15 14.64 -1.57
CA GLU A 379 28.90 13.64 -0.55
C GLU A 379 27.41 13.56 -0.23
N THR A 380 26.86 12.36 -0.23
CA THR A 380 25.53 12.08 0.30
C THR A 380 25.53 12.33 1.82
N TYR A 381 24.61 13.14 2.29
CA TYR A 381 24.39 13.30 3.71
C TYR A 381 22.98 12.90 4.10
N THR A 382 22.88 12.18 5.18
CA THR A 382 21.61 11.94 5.87
C THR A 382 21.47 13.03 6.93
N SER A 383 20.47 13.88 6.80
CA SER A 383 20.12 14.82 7.87
C SER A 383 19.18 14.13 8.84
N PRO A 384 19.35 14.30 10.16
CA PRO A 384 18.34 13.88 11.15
C PRO A 384 16.96 14.45 10.89
N MET A 385 16.90 15.60 10.23
CA MET A 385 15.65 16.20 9.77
C MET A 385 14.89 15.31 8.79
N TYR A 386 15.59 14.54 7.96
CA TYR A 386 14.96 13.61 7.05
C TYR A 386 14.35 12.42 7.79
N GLY A 387 15.01 11.89 8.80
CA GLY A 387 14.44 10.82 9.62
C GLY A 387 13.12 11.24 10.27
N LEU A 388 13.05 12.47 10.81
CA LEU A 388 11.82 13.03 11.36
C LEU A 388 10.75 13.24 10.28
N PHE A 389 11.13 13.77 9.11
CA PHE A 389 10.22 13.95 8.00
C PHE A 389 9.67 12.62 7.50
N MET A 390 10.53 11.60 7.33
CA MET A 390 10.10 10.28 6.90
C MET A 390 9.19 9.61 7.94
N SER A 391 9.48 9.72 9.22
CA SER A 391 8.59 9.23 10.27
C SER A 391 7.23 9.90 10.22
N TYR A 392 7.19 11.22 9.99
CA TYR A 392 5.95 11.96 9.82
C TYR A 392 5.20 11.56 8.53
N PHE A 393 5.93 11.42 7.42
CA PHE A 393 5.38 10.95 6.15
C PHE A 393 4.77 9.55 6.29
N GLN A 394 5.49 8.61 6.92
CA GLN A 394 4.98 7.27 7.19
C GLN A 394 3.70 7.32 8.02
N ALA A 395 3.70 8.12 9.08
CA ALA A 395 2.55 8.25 9.96
C ALA A 395 1.33 8.89 9.27
N MET A 396 1.56 9.93 8.46
CA MET A 396 0.49 10.74 7.86
C MET A 396 -0.01 10.19 6.53
N GLU A 397 0.88 9.75 5.66
CA GLU A 397 0.51 9.40 4.29
C GLU A 397 0.57 7.89 4.02
N THR A 398 1.37 7.15 4.80
CA THR A 398 1.55 5.71 4.59
C THR A 398 1.39 4.87 5.86
N PRO A 399 0.35 5.05 6.69
CA PRO A 399 0.20 4.33 7.95
C PRO A 399 -0.22 2.86 7.72
N VAL A 400 0.65 2.06 7.12
CA VAL A 400 0.41 0.66 6.80
C VAL A 400 0.79 -0.22 7.99
N ILE A 401 0.09 -0.06 9.10
CA ILE A 401 0.39 -0.73 10.38
C ILE A 401 -0.62 -1.81 10.77
N TYR A 402 -1.50 -2.22 9.86
CA TYR A 402 -2.47 -3.27 10.14
C TYR A 402 -1.80 -4.62 10.33
N LYS A 403 -2.09 -5.28 11.45
CA LYS A 403 -1.57 -6.62 11.74
C LYS A 403 -2.62 -7.70 11.59
N HIS A 404 -3.81 -7.47 12.08
CA HIS A 404 -4.85 -8.48 12.22
C HIS A 404 -6.06 -8.20 11.33
N ARG A 405 -6.49 -9.22 10.57
CA ARG A 405 -7.70 -9.20 9.76
C ARG A 405 -8.58 -10.40 10.09
N ILE A 406 -9.83 -10.15 10.42
CA ILE A 406 -10.86 -11.20 10.66
C ILE A 406 -11.90 -11.07 9.56
N THR A 407 -12.26 -12.18 8.93
CA THR A 407 -13.22 -12.21 7.84
C THR A 407 -14.27 -13.28 8.04
N ALA A 408 -15.46 -13.03 7.52
CA ALA A 408 -16.54 -13.99 7.47
C ALA A 408 -17.35 -13.77 6.18
N GLY A 409 -18.05 -14.81 5.75
CA GLY A 409 -18.92 -14.69 4.61
C GLY A 409 -19.69 -15.97 4.30
N PHE A 410 -20.48 -15.88 3.26
CA PHE A 410 -21.22 -17.06 2.77
C PHE A 410 -21.26 -17.04 1.25
N GLY A 411 -21.40 -18.24 0.69
CA GLY A 411 -21.76 -18.48 -0.71
C GLY A 411 -23.12 -19.17 -0.79
N MET A 412 -23.92 -18.84 -1.78
CA MET A 412 -25.20 -19.51 -2.05
C MET A 412 -25.23 -19.95 -3.52
N GLU A 413 -25.15 -21.27 -3.71
CA GLU A 413 -25.34 -21.89 -5.04
C GLU A 413 -26.82 -21.87 -5.41
N SER A 414 -27.15 -21.78 -6.70
CA SER A 414 -28.53 -21.65 -7.23
C SER A 414 -29.28 -20.45 -6.61
N PHE A 415 -28.61 -19.30 -6.53
CA PHE A 415 -29.19 -18.08 -5.99
C PHE A 415 -30.47 -17.69 -6.72
N LEU A 416 -31.50 -17.28 -5.98
CA LEU A 416 -32.85 -17.01 -6.48
C LEU A 416 -33.50 -18.18 -7.27
N GLY A 417 -33.05 -19.42 -7.02
CA GLY A 417 -33.54 -20.60 -7.75
C GLY A 417 -32.98 -20.76 -9.17
N VAL A 418 -31.95 -19.98 -9.53
CA VAL A 418 -31.27 -20.05 -10.83
C VAL A 418 -30.06 -21.00 -10.70
N PRO A 419 -30.08 -22.20 -11.31
CA PRO A 419 -29.09 -23.26 -11.02
C PRO A 419 -27.62 -22.89 -11.28
N PHE A 420 -27.39 -21.99 -12.22
CA PHE A 420 -26.05 -21.56 -12.68
C PHE A 420 -25.62 -20.21 -12.08
N LEU A 421 -26.34 -19.71 -11.10
CA LEU A 421 -26.03 -18.44 -10.46
C LEU A 421 -25.60 -18.67 -9.01
N THR A 422 -24.41 -18.20 -8.65
CA THR A 422 -23.89 -18.20 -7.27
C THR A 422 -23.77 -16.78 -6.76
N LEU A 423 -24.22 -16.55 -5.52
CA LEU A 423 -23.96 -15.33 -4.76
C LEU A 423 -22.87 -15.61 -3.73
N ASP A 424 -21.84 -14.82 -3.70
CA ASP A 424 -20.86 -14.75 -2.61
C ASP A 424 -20.96 -13.41 -1.90
N SER A 425 -20.85 -13.41 -0.57
CA SER A 425 -20.87 -12.22 0.27
C SER A 425 -19.83 -12.33 1.37
N HIS A 426 -19.23 -11.21 1.73
CA HIS A 426 -18.24 -11.16 2.79
C HIS A 426 -18.28 -9.87 3.60
N VAL A 427 -17.80 -9.99 4.83
CA VAL A 427 -17.43 -8.88 5.70
C VAL A 427 -16.01 -9.12 6.20
N ALA A 428 -15.25 -8.05 6.37
CA ALA A 428 -13.92 -8.10 6.95
C ALA A 428 -13.68 -6.92 7.88
N PHE A 429 -12.96 -7.21 8.95
CA PHE A 429 -12.50 -6.22 9.94
C PHE A 429 -10.99 -6.29 10.02
N GLN A 430 -10.33 -5.17 9.76
CA GLN A 430 -8.95 -4.95 10.17
C GLN A 430 -8.98 -4.30 11.53
N LEU A 431 -8.43 -4.99 12.54
CA LEU A 431 -8.46 -4.54 13.90
C LEU A 431 -7.70 -3.23 14.05
N GLU A 432 -8.08 -2.46 15.06
CA GLU A 432 -7.40 -1.20 15.36
C GLU A 432 -5.98 -1.45 15.83
N GLU A 433 -5.03 -0.78 15.18
CA GLU A 433 -3.60 -0.84 15.49
C GLU A 433 -3.07 0.58 15.67
N ASP A 434 -2.16 0.71 16.62
CA ASP A 434 -1.47 1.95 16.95
C ASP A 434 0.03 1.80 16.69
N LYS A 435 0.65 2.83 16.10
CA LYS A 435 2.12 2.92 16.03
C LYS A 435 2.57 4.34 16.37
N CYS A 436 3.64 4.42 17.16
CA CYS A 436 4.30 5.68 17.48
C CYS A 436 5.46 5.90 16.52
N PHE A 437 5.61 7.15 16.08
CA PHE A 437 6.64 7.57 15.14
C PHE A 437 7.44 8.73 15.75
N GLY A 438 8.76 8.68 15.57
CA GLY A 438 9.65 9.71 16.05
C GLY A 438 11.07 9.49 15.56
N ALA A 439 11.97 10.39 15.90
CA ALA A 439 13.38 10.18 15.68
C ALA A 439 13.90 9.21 16.74
N GLY A 440 14.44 8.07 16.34
CA GLY A 440 15.06 7.11 17.25
C GLY A 440 16.10 7.75 18.17
N GLN A 441 16.27 7.21 19.38
CA GLN A 441 17.18 7.79 20.38
C GLN A 441 18.61 7.90 19.87
N ASP A 442 19.08 6.92 19.12
CA ASP A 442 20.46 6.87 18.66
C ASP A 442 20.77 7.91 17.58
N GLY A 443 19.78 8.24 16.77
CA GLY A 443 19.95 9.29 15.78
C GLY A 443 19.88 10.70 16.34
N LEU A 444 19.19 10.93 17.44
CA LEU A 444 19.12 12.23 18.09
C LEU A 444 20.41 12.57 18.83
N THR A 445 21.03 11.61 19.50
CA THR A 445 22.30 11.80 20.19
C THR A 445 23.44 12.04 19.22
N ASP A 446 23.52 11.29 18.14
CA ASP A 446 24.55 11.51 17.10
C ASP A 446 24.31 12.78 16.29
N ALA A 447 23.06 13.13 16.05
CA ALA A 447 22.70 14.37 15.38
C ALA A 447 22.98 15.59 16.25
N GLN A 448 22.63 15.52 17.51
CA GLN A 448 22.95 16.57 18.48
C GLN A 448 24.46 16.77 18.56
N THR A 449 25.24 15.70 18.61
CA THR A 449 26.70 15.76 18.64
C THR A 449 27.30 16.32 17.35
N ARG A 450 26.75 15.98 16.19
CA ARG A 450 27.19 16.51 14.88
C ARG A 450 26.76 17.96 14.65
N TYR A 451 25.61 18.37 15.15
CA TYR A 451 25.17 19.76 15.12
C TYR A 451 25.95 20.66 16.05
N GLU A 452 26.35 20.19 17.22
CA GLU A 452 27.17 20.92 18.16
C GLU A 452 28.60 21.14 17.66
N THR A 453 29.11 20.25 16.81
CA THR A 453 30.47 20.34 16.24
C THR A 453 30.57 21.05 14.90
N GLY A 454 29.46 21.27 14.19
CA GLY A 454 29.44 21.83 12.83
C GLY A 454 28.55 23.06 12.71
N ASN A 455 28.96 24.22 13.10
CA ASN A 455 28.48 25.58 12.74
C ASN A 455 26.98 25.81 12.41
N VAL A 456 26.09 24.88 12.69
CA VAL A 456 24.65 25.06 12.62
C VAL A 456 24.16 25.24 14.09
N ALA A 457 24.74 26.18 14.75
CA ALA A 457 24.35 26.60 16.09
C ALA A 457 23.02 27.34 16.06
N ARG A 458 21.92 26.65 15.90
CA ARG A 458 20.59 27.15 16.26
C ARG A 458 19.80 26.05 16.90
N GLY A 459 20.03 25.89 18.16
CA GLY A 459 19.14 25.54 19.24
C GLY A 459 17.96 24.63 18.95
N ILE A 460 18.20 23.45 18.34
CA ILE A 460 17.22 22.40 18.38
C ILE A 460 17.35 21.73 19.74
N SER A 461 16.59 22.18 20.68
CA SER A 461 16.47 21.50 21.96
C SER A 461 15.49 20.34 21.77
N LEU A 462 16.01 19.14 21.65
CA LEU A 462 15.23 17.91 21.65
C LEU A 462 14.79 17.49 23.07
N THR A 463 14.81 18.44 24.02
CA THR A 463 14.49 18.21 25.44
C THR A 463 13.02 18.45 25.77
N GLY A 464 12.16 18.68 24.80
CA GLY A 464 10.72 18.80 25.03
C GLY A 464 10.10 17.46 25.36
N SER A 465 9.17 17.44 26.31
CA SER A 465 8.33 16.28 26.59
C SER A 465 7.15 16.29 25.64
N ALA A 466 7.16 15.48 24.59
CA ALA A 466 5.94 15.23 23.85
C ALA A 466 5.01 14.37 24.73
N ASP A 467 3.74 14.77 24.82
CA ASP A 467 2.73 14.06 25.61
C ASP A 467 1.70 13.40 24.65
N VAL A 468 2.21 12.57 23.77
CA VAL A 468 1.32 11.73 22.96
C VAL A 468 1.01 10.47 23.75
N ALA A 469 -0.23 10.34 24.20
CA ALA A 469 -0.65 9.27 25.09
C ALA A 469 -0.32 7.87 24.52
N GLY A 470 0.48 7.11 25.28
CA GLY A 470 0.90 5.75 24.92
C GLY A 470 2.19 5.66 24.10
N CYS A 471 2.80 6.81 23.74
CA CYS A 471 4.09 6.84 23.07
C CYS A 471 5.24 7.15 24.03
N ALA A 472 6.46 6.81 23.64
CA ALA A 472 7.65 7.25 24.36
C ALA A 472 7.88 8.77 24.16
N ILE A 473 8.57 9.43 25.10
CA ILE A 473 8.83 10.87 25.06
C ILE A 473 9.48 11.33 23.76
N LYS A 474 10.22 10.46 23.10
CA LYS A 474 10.90 10.72 21.81
C LYS A 474 9.98 10.62 20.58
N ASP A 475 8.81 10.02 20.73
CA ASP A 475 7.88 9.76 19.64
C ASP A 475 6.76 10.80 19.68
N HIS A 476 6.78 11.72 18.73
CA HIS A 476 5.91 12.89 18.71
C HIS A 476 4.62 12.69 17.94
N THR A 477 4.49 11.54 17.29
CA THR A 477 3.39 11.26 16.39
C THR A 477 2.86 9.85 16.63
N LYS A 478 1.55 9.71 16.71
CA LYS A 478 0.87 8.43 16.85
C LYS A 478 -0.14 8.30 15.72
N ALA A 479 -0.03 7.24 14.93
CA ALA A 479 -1.07 6.82 14.00
C ALA A 479 -1.91 5.70 14.60
N THR A 480 -3.22 5.78 14.38
CA THR A 480 -4.19 4.73 14.73
C THR A 480 -4.98 4.40 13.47
N VAL A 481 -5.03 3.14 13.09
CA VAL A 481 -5.73 2.70 11.88
C VAL A 481 -6.66 1.52 12.16
N SER A 482 -7.79 1.49 11.47
CA SER A 482 -8.70 0.35 11.42
C SER A 482 -9.49 0.39 10.11
N SER A 483 -10.11 -0.72 9.70
CA SER A 483 -11.01 -0.69 8.55
C SER A 483 -12.11 -1.73 8.63
N PHE A 484 -13.19 -1.45 7.90
CA PHE A 484 -14.30 -2.37 7.67
C PHE A 484 -14.52 -2.57 6.19
N HIS A 485 -14.81 -3.80 5.77
CA HIS A 485 -15.12 -4.14 4.38
C HIS A 485 -16.46 -4.88 4.33
N LEU A 486 -17.24 -4.58 3.32
CA LEU A 486 -18.48 -5.29 2.98
C LEU A 486 -18.52 -5.50 1.48
N GLY A 487 -18.64 -6.73 1.04
CA GLY A 487 -18.65 -7.01 -0.39
C GLY A 487 -19.54 -8.18 -0.77
N GLY A 488 -19.77 -8.25 -2.07
CA GLY A 488 -20.51 -9.35 -2.67
C GLY A 488 -20.23 -9.47 -4.16
N ALA A 489 -20.44 -10.67 -4.66
CA ALA A 489 -20.27 -10.98 -6.07
C ALA A 489 -21.32 -11.99 -6.55
N LEU A 490 -21.69 -11.87 -7.81
CA LEU A 490 -22.51 -12.84 -8.53
C LEU A 490 -21.64 -13.53 -9.56
N THR A 491 -21.69 -14.85 -9.58
CA THR A 491 -20.99 -15.67 -10.57
C THR A 491 -22.01 -16.49 -11.36
N TRP A 492 -21.97 -16.35 -12.69
CA TRP A 492 -22.73 -17.17 -13.65
C TRP A 492 -21.81 -18.22 -14.24
N THR A 493 -22.26 -19.45 -14.29
CA THR A 493 -21.55 -20.58 -14.92
C THR A 493 -22.39 -21.12 -16.07
N PHE A 494 -21.83 -21.22 -17.30
CA PHE A 494 -22.50 -21.64 -18.50
C PHE A 494 -21.86 -22.89 -19.08
#